data_9702b088b76fece097a9b415686454fa
#
_entry.id   9702b088b76fece097a9b415686454fa
#
_cell.length_a   1.000
_cell.length_b   1.000
_cell.length_c   1.000
_cell.angle_alpha   90.00
_cell.angle_beta   90.00
_cell.angle_gamma   90.00
#
_symmetry.space_group_name_H-M   'P 1'
#
loop_
_entity.id
_entity.type
_entity.pdbx_description
1 polymer ?
#
loop_
_entity_poly.entity_id
_entity_poly.type
_entity_poly.pdbx_seq_one_letter_code
_entity_poly.pdbx_strand_id
1 'polypeptide(L)' 'MKHPLANENALEKIESNNTLVFVVDARANKRQIKEAIKRMYDMECLKVNTLIRTNGDKKAYCRLTDDYDAVDVANRIGVI' A
#
# COMPACT_ATOMS: atom_id res chain seq x y z
N MET A 1 3.03 -5.97 8.71
CA MET A 1 2.20 -5.96 7.49
C MET A 1 1.92 -7.37 7.04
N LYS A 2 0.74 -7.63 6.49
CA LYS A 2 0.39 -8.97 6.05
C LYS A 2 0.80 -9.23 4.59
N HIS A 3 0.25 -8.45 3.64
CA HIS A 3 0.58 -8.66 2.23
C HIS A 3 0.06 -7.50 1.38
N PRO A 4 0.64 -7.28 0.18
CA PRO A 4 0.06 -6.36 -0.79
C PRO A 4 -1.24 -6.96 -1.37
N LEU A 5 -2.15 -6.09 -1.79
CA LEU A 5 -3.44 -6.49 -2.33
C LEU A 5 -3.44 -6.30 -3.85
N ALA A 6 -3.91 -7.32 -4.57
CA ALA A 6 -3.88 -7.36 -6.04
C ALA A 6 -5.25 -7.67 -6.65
N ASN A 7 -6.32 -7.04 -6.14
CA ASN A 7 -7.62 -7.14 -6.77
C ASN A 7 -7.83 -6.02 -7.78
N GLU A 8 -8.94 -6.04 -8.52
CA GLU A 8 -9.25 -5.08 -9.57
C GLU A 8 -9.23 -3.64 -9.06
N ASN A 9 -9.82 -3.39 -7.90
CA ASN A 9 -9.84 -2.04 -7.32
C ASN A 9 -8.44 -1.57 -6.94
N ALA A 10 -7.61 -2.45 -6.41
CA ALA A 10 -6.24 -2.12 -6.05
C ALA A 10 -5.39 -1.81 -7.30
N LEU A 11 -5.57 -2.57 -8.37
CA LEU A 11 -4.86 -2.33 -9.64
C LEU A 11 -5.26 -0.99 -10.26
N GLU A 12 -6.54 -0.64 -10.16
CA GLU A 12 -7.02 0.66 -10.61
C GLU A 12 -6.36 1.82 -9.84
N LYS A 13 -6.20 1.68 -8.52
CA LYS A 13 -5.51 2.67 -7.69
C LYS A 13 -4.05 2.83 -8.07
N ILE A 14 -3.39 1.73 -8.43
CA ILE A 14 -2.00 1.75 -8.89
C ILE A 14 -1.88 2.59 -10.17
N GLU A 15 -2.75 2.34 -11.14
CA GLU A 15 -2.70 3.01 -12.43
C GLU A 15 -3.14 4.47 -12.36
N SER A 16 -4.23 4.75 -11.63
CA SER A 16 -4.87 6.08 -11.64
C SER A 16 -4.32 7.03 -10.61
N ASN A 17 -3.92 6.53 -9.44
CA ASN A 17 -3.60 7.38 -8.29
C ASN A 17 -2.18 7.19 -7.76
N ASN A 18 -1.34 6.43 -8.44
CA ASN A 18 0.02 6.12 -7.97
C ASN A 18 0.01 5.58 -6.53
N THR A 19 -0.96 4.73 -6.24
CA THR A 19 -1.25 4.24 -4.90
C THR A 19 -1.19 2.71 -4.86
N LEU A 20 -0.45 2.18 -3.89
CA LEU A 20 -0.43 0.75 -3.59
C LEU A 20 -1.34 0.47 -2.40
N VAL A 21 -1.96 -0.71 -2.41
CA VAL A 21 -2.87 -1.13 -1.35
C VAL A 21 -2.29 -2.35 -0.64
N PHE A 22 -2.24 -2.29 0.69
CA PHE A 22 -1.73 -3.38 1.52
C PHE A 22 -2.78 -3.80 2.53
N VAL A 23 -2.78 -5.08 2.86
CA VAL A 23 -3.55 -5.59 4.01
C VAL A 23 -2.59 -5.60 5.20
N VAL A 24 -2.97 -4.94 6.28
CA VAL A 24 -2.14 -4.79 7.46
C VAL A 24 -2.91 -5.21 8.72
N ASP A 25 -2.19 -5.36 9.83
CA ASP A 25 -2.81 -5.63 11.12
C ASP A 25 -3.70 -4.44 11.51
N ALA A 26 -4.91 -4.73 11.99
CA ALA A 26 -5.86 -3.69 12.38
C ALA A 26 -5.33 -2.78 13.49
N ARG A 27 -4.36 -3.25 14.27
CA ARG A 27 -3.75 -2.47 15.35
C ARG A 27 -2.63 -1.53 14.88
N ALA A 28 -2.18 -1.67 13.63
CA ALA A 28 -1.12 -0.82 13.10
C ALA A 28 -1.66 0.59 12.83
N ASN A 29 -0.90 1.61 13.23
CA ASN A 29 -1.24 3.00 12.91
C ASN A 29 -0.53 3.43 11.62
N LYS A 30 -0.89 4.60 11.10
CA LYS A 30 -0.34 5.11 9.83
C LYS A 30 1.17 5.26 9.86
N ARG A 31 1.72 5.70 10.99
CA ARG A 31 3.16 5.88 11.15
C ARG A 31 3.89 4.54 11.07
N GLN A 32 3.37 3.53 11.76
CA GLN A 32 3.94 2.19 11.72
C GLN A 32 3.88 1.60 10.31
N ILE A 33 2.77 1.83 9.61
CA ILE A 33 2.59 1.36 8.23
C ILE A 33 3.62 2.02 7.31
N LYS A 34 3.80 3.33 7.40
CA LYS A 34 4.80 4.04 6.59
C LYS A 34 6.22 3.51 6.83
N GLU A 35 6.58 3.31 8.08
CA GLU A 35 7.89 2.80 8.45
C GLU A 35 8.10 1.38 7.93
N ALA A 36 7.08 0.53 8.05
CA ALA A 36 7.15 -0.84 7.57
C ALA A 36 7.33 -0.89 6.05
N ILE A 37 6.57 -0.09 5.32
CA ILE A 37 6.67 -0.02 3.85
C ILE A 37 8.07 0.44 3.43
N LYS A 38 8.59 1.46 4.07
CA LYS A 38 9.94 1.96 3.78
C LYS A 38 11.00 0.88 4.02
N ARG A 39 10.86 0.15 5.12
CA ARG A 39 11.81 -0.90 5.48
C ARG A 39 11.74 -2.10 4.55
N MET A 40 10.53 -2.52 4.19
CA MET A 40 10.33 -3.73 3.40
C MET A 40 10.54 -3.54 1.91
N TYR A 41 10.16 -2.37 1.39
CA TYR A 41 10.13 -2.14 -0.06
C TYR A 41 11.02 -0.98 -0.50
N ASP A 42 11.66 -0.29 0.46
CA ASP A 42 12.56 0.84 0.19
C ASP A 42 11.89 1.94 -0.64
N MET A 43 10.68 2.30 -0.26
CA MET A 43 9.94 3.37 -0.92
C MET A 43 9.25 4.26 0.10
N GLU A 44 8.94 5.50 -0.29
CA GLU A 44 8.28 6.45 0.58
C GLU A 44 6.84 6.67 0.20
N CYS A 45 5.97 6.70 1.22
CA CYS A 45 4.56 7.07 1.04
C CYS A 45 4.40 8.56 1.26
N LEU A 46 3.83 9.25 0.28
CA LEU A 46 3.43 10.64 0.44
C LEU A 46 2.30 10.75 1.46
N LYS A 47 1.37 9.81 1.38
CA LYS A 47 0.20 9.78 2.26
C LYS A 47 -0.25 8.33 2.45
N VAL A 48 -0.68 8.00 3.67
CA VAL A 48 -1.27 6.70 3.98
C VAL A 48 -2.68 6.93 4.49
N ASN A 49 -3.65 6.33 3.83
CA ASN A 49 -5.04 6.26 4.28
C ASN A 49 -5.35 4.84 4.69
N THR A 50 -6.18 4.67 5.69
CA THR A 50 -6.53 3.34 6.19
C THR A 50 -8.04 3.16 6.25
N LEU A 51 -8.48 1.90 6.07
CA LEU A 51 -9.87 1.51 6.16
C LEU A 51 -9.94 0.15 6.84
N ILE A 52 -10.79 0.03 7.87
CA ILE A 52 -11.01 -1.24 8.54
C ILE A 52 -12.08 -2.02 7.78
N ARG A 53 -11.77 -3.26 7.44
CA ARG A 53 -12.70 -4.12 6.72
C ARG A 53 -13.63 -4.83 7.71
N THR A 54 -14.74 -5.35 7.19
CA THR A 54 -15.74 -6.07 7.99
C THR A 54 -15.19 -7.32 8.67
N ASN A 55 -14.15 -7.94 8.09
CA ASN A 55 -13.50 -9.11 8.68
C ASN A 55 -12.46 -8.77 9.75
N GLY A 56 -12.31 -7.48 10.09
CA GLY A 56 -11.36 -7.05 11.11
C GLY A 56 -9.98 -6.66 10.62
N ASP A 57 -9.65 -6.91 9.37
CA ASP A 57 -8.39 -6.48 8.78
C ASP A 57 -8.43 -4.99 8.46
N LYS A 58 -7.24 -4.39 8.32
CA LYS A 58 -7.09 -3.01 7.89
C LYS A 58 -6.47 -2.97 6.50
N LYS A 59 -7.05 -2.18 5.61
CA LYS A 59 -6.44 -1.85 4.33
C LYS A 59 -5.69 -0.54 4.47
N ALA A 60 -4.47 -0.51 3.95
CA ALA A 60 -3.66 0.71 3.93
C ALA A 60 -3.45 1.12 2.48
N TYR A 61 -3.85 2.33 2.14
CA TYR A 61 -3.65 2.94 0.82
C TYR A 61 -2.42 3.82 0.91
N CYS A 62 -1.33 3.36 0.33
CA CYS A 62 -0.06 4.09 0.32
C CYS A 62 0.09 4.83 -1.01
N ARG A 63 -0.09 6.14 -0.99
CA ARG A 63 0.17 6.97 -2.16
C ARG A 63 1.65 7.29 -2.20
N LEU A 64 2.31 6.90 -3.28
CA LEU A 64 3.75 7.12 -3.45
C LEU A 64 4.04 8.56 -3.84
N THR A 65 5.25 9.02 -3.53
CA THR A 65 5.73 10.31 -4.02
C THR A 65 5.95 10.23 -5.53
N ASP A 66 6.07 11.39 -6.19
CA ASP A 66 6.26 11.44 -7.63
C ASP A 66 7.59 10.83 -8.10
N ASP A 67 8.51 10.61 -7.18
CA ASP A 67 9.79 9.95 -7.48
C ASP A 67 9.62 8.46 -7.79
N TYR A 68 8.48 7.89 -7.45
CA TYR A 68 8.20 6.46 -7.64
C TYR A 68 7.00 6.29 -8.55
N ASP A 69 7.08 5.26 -9.42
CA ASP A 69 5.96 4.84 -10.23
C ASP A 69 5.36 3.60 -9.58
N ALA A 70 4.10 3.68 -9.15
CA ALA A 70 3.44 2.57 -8.48
C ALA A 70 3.35 1.33 -9.36
N VAL A 71 3.24 1.48 -10.68
CA VAL A 71 3.22 0.35 -11.60
C VAL A 71 4.55 -0.39 -11.57
N ASP A 72 5.67 0.33 -11.60
CA ASP A 72 7.00 -0.28 -11.51
C ASP A 72 7.22 -0.98 -10.18
N VAL A 73 6.82 -0.33 -9.10
CA VAL A 73 6.95 -0.91 -7.76
C VAL A 73 6.09 -2.16 -7.64
N ALA A 74 4.87 -2.12 -8.14
CA ALA A 74 3.97 -3.27 -8.12
C ALA A 74 4.55 -4.45 -8.89
N ASN A 75 5.19 -4.19 -10.03
CA ASN A 75 5.88 -5.23 -10.79
C ASN A 75 7.02 -5.86 -9.99
N ARG A 76 7.82 -5.04 -9.31
CA ARG A 76 8.96 -5.53 -8.52
C ARG A 76 8.52 -6.37 -7.33
N ILE A 77 7.43 -6.01 -6.68
CA ILE A 77 6.95 -6.76 -5.50
C ILE A 77 6.00 -7.90 -5.86
N GLY A 78 5.67 -8.06 -7.13
CA GLY A 78 4.89 -9.20 -7.60
C GLY A 78 3.37 -9.03 -7.50
N VAL A 79 2.86 -7.81 -7.43
CA VAL A 79 1.42 -7.54 -7.37
C VAL A 79 0.78 -7.65 -8.76
N ILE A 80 1.51 -7.30 -9.79
CA ILE A 80 1.06 -7.42 -11.18
C ILE A 80 2.13 -8.06 -12.05
#